data_5e14e00b0fd6ee0924f4271c6773ac81
#
_entry.id   5e14e00b0fd6ee0924f4271c6773ac81
#
_cell.length_a   1.000
_cell.length_b   1.000
_cell.length_c   1.000
_cell.angle_alpha   90.00
_cell.angle_beta   90.00
_cell.angle_gamma   90.00
#
_symmetry.space_group_name_H-M   'P 1'
#
loop_
_entity.id
_entity.type
_entity.pdbx_description
1 polymer ?
#
loop_
_entity_poly.entity_id
_entity_poly.type
_entity_poly.pdbx_seq_one_letter_code
_entity_poly.pdbx_strand_id
1 'polypeptide(L)'
;ILSFTFLQFFFVVVSFLCLVLSFVLSDFSNETVFNNSHTSKPLFYKLAGTWGNHEGSLLLWLFVLTLFILVFLVRTKYQPIKYKILTLIFQQIIIIGFFIFIIKTSNPFDYLYPTPEEGLGLNPILQDPALAIHPPILYLGYVGSSIIFSSALAATSLNMISKKWASHIKKWVLIS
;
A
#
# COMPACT_ATOMS: atom_id res chain seq x y z
N ILE A 1 -8.03 -2.29 -19.73
CA ILE A 1 -6.93 -1.86 -18.84
C ILE A 1 -7.51 -1.29 -17.55
N LEU A 2 -8.28 -0.19 -17.60
CA LEU A 2 -8.83 0.45 -16.39
C LEU A 2 -9.62 -0.53 -15.51
N SER A 3 -10.44 -1.39 -16.10
CA SER A 3 -11.23 -2.39 -15.37
C SER A 3 -10.36 -3.38 -14.59
N PHE A 4 -9.27 -3.85 -15.18
CA PHE A 4 -8.33 -4.76 -14.50
C PHE A 4 -7.58 -4.06 -13.37
N THR A 5 -7.14 -2.81 -13.58
CA THR A 5 -6.48 -2.02 -12.53
C THR A 5 -7.43 -1.70 -11.39
N PHE A 6 -8.69 -1.40 -11.70
CA PHE A 6 -9.73 -1.21 -10.69
C PHE A 6 -9.96 -2.49 -9.88
N LEU A 7 -10.06 -3.64 -10.55
CA LEU A 7 -10.24 -4.94 -9.88
C LEU A 7 -9.06 -5.28 -8.98
N GLN A 8 -7.83 -5.04 -9.44
CA GLN A 8 -6.62 -5.20 -8.62
C GLN A 8 -6.66 -4.33 -7.37
N PHE A 9 -6.95 -3.04 -7.52
CA PHE A 9 -7.09 -2.12 -6.39
C PHE A 9 -8.20 -2.57 -5.43
N PHE A 10 -9.35 -2.98 -5.96
CA PHE A 10 -10.47 -3.48 -5.16
C PHE A 10 -10.06 -4.67 -4.27
N PHE A 11 -9.39 -5.67 -4.82
CA PHE A 11 -8.94 -6.82 -4.01
C PHE A 11 -7.91 -6.45 -2.96
N VAL A 12 -7.01 -5.53 -3.26
CA VAL A 12 -6.04 -5.02 -2.27
C VAL A 12 -6.75 -4.24 -1.16
N VAL A 13 -7.74 -3.41 -1.50
CA VAL A 13 -8.59 -2.73 -0.51
C VAL A 13 -9.31 -3.73 0.38
N VAL A 14 -9.94 -4.75 -0.21
CA VAL A 14 -10.64 -5.78 0.57
C VAL A 14 -9.67 -6.51 1.50
N SER A 15 -8.50 -6.91 1.02
CA SER A 15 -7.47 -7.54 1.86
C SER A 15 -7.04 -6.64 3.02
N PHE A 16 -6.79 -5.36 2.75
CA PHE A 16 -6.41 -4.41 3.79
C PHE A 16 -7.54 -4.21 4.82
N LEU A 17 -8.79 -4.10 4.37
CA LEU A 17 -9.95 -3.99 5.26
C LEU A 17 -10.17 -5.26 6.09
N CYS A 18 -9.93 -6.45 5.54
CA CYS A 18 -9.97 -7.69 6.31
C CYS A 18 -8.96 -7.67 7.45
N LEU A 19 -7.71 -7.22 7.19
CA LEU A 19 -6.72 -7.09 8.25
C LEU A 19 -7.13 -6.05 9.29
N VAL A 20 -7.65 -4.89 8.87
CA VAL A 20 -8.20 -3.87 9.79
C VAL A 20 -9.30 -4.48 10.68
N LEU A 21 -10.21 -5.24 10.10
CA LEU A 21 -11.29 -5.89 10.87
C LEU A 21 -10.76 -6.90 11.87
N SER A 22 -9.75 -7.71 11.51
CA SER A 22 -9.10 -8.64 12.44
C SER A 22 -8.50 -7.91 13.64
N PHE A 23 -7.85 -6.75 13.44
CA PHE A 23 -7.34 -5.91 14.52
C PHE A 23 -8.47 -5.32 15.39
N VAL A 24 -9.53 -4.81 14.78
CA VAL A 24 -10.69 -4.23 15.51
C VAL A 24 -11.37 -5.28 16.36
N LEU A 25 -11.58 -6.48 15.81
CA LEU A 25 -12.23 -7.60 16.50
C LEU A 25 -11.30 -8.31 17.50
N SER A 26 -10.01 -7.99 17.51
CA SER A 26 -8.97 -8.67 18.32
C SER A 26 -8.93 -10.18 18.02
N ASP A 27 -8.90 -10.52 16.73
CA ASP A 27 -8.83 -11.90 16.27
C ASP A 27 -7.38 -12.42 16.41
N PHE A 28 -7.08 -13.01 17.57
CA PHE A 28 -5.75 -13.55 17.88
C PHE A 28 -5.45 -14.89 17.21
N SER A 29 -6.36 -15.42 16.40
CA SER A 29 -6.01 -16.51 15.48
C SER A 29 -5.09 -16.04 14.35
N ASN A 30 -5.11 -14.74 14.04
CA ASN A 30 -4.17 -14.10 13.13
C ASN A 30 -2.88 -13.73 13.86
N GLU A 31 -1.73 -14.25 13.40
CA GLU A 31 -0.42 -14.03 14.04
C GLU A 31 -0.03 -12.56 14.11
N THR A 32 -0.31 -11.78 13.07
CA THR A 32 0.00 -10.35 13.02
C THR A 32 -0.79 -9.58 14.08
N VAL A 33 -2.05 -9.93 14.29
CA VAL A 33 -2.91 -9.33 15.33
C VAL A 33 -2.44 -9.73 16.72
N PHE A 34 -2.12 -11.01 16.93
CA PHE A 34 -1.60 -11.52 18.21
C PHE A 34 -0.33 -10.78 18.62
N ASN A 35 0.62 -10.61 17.70
CA ASN A 35 1.90 -9.98 17.99
C ASN A 35 1.80 -8.46 18.22
N ASN A 36 0.74 -7.79 17.71
CA ASN A 36 0.69 -6.32 17.65
C ASN A 36 -0.59 -5.70 18.22
N SER A 37 -1.45 -6.47 18.90
CA SER A 37 -2.70 -5.96 19.50
C SER A 37 -2.98 -6.59 20.86
N HIS A 38 -3.94 -6.01 21.59
CA HIS A 38 -4.43 -6.49 22.88
C HIS A 38 -5.88 -6.02 23.07
N THR A 39 -6.72 -6.79 23.73
CA THR A 39 -8.16 -6.46 23.94
C THR A 39 -8.36 -5.12 24.61
N SER A 40 -7.52 -4.79 25.61
CA SER A 40 -7.62 -3.54 26.39
C SER A 40 -7.19 -2.27 25.64
N LYS A 41 -6.66 -2.39 24.41
CA LYS A 41 -6.21 -1.21 23.65
C LYS A 41 -7.39 -0.38 23.14
N PRO A 42 -7.32 0.97 23.22
CA PRO A 42 -8.26 1.84 22.55
C PRO A 42 -8.32 1.57 21.03
N LEU A 43 -9.52 1.74 20.45
CA LEU A 43 -9.77 1.46 19.03
C LEU A 43 -8.75 2.15 18.09
N PHE A 44 -8.35 3.38 18.40
CA PHE A 44 -7.34 4.12 17.63
C PHE A 44 -6.03 3.34 17.51
N TYR A 45 -5.54 2.75 18.60
CA TYR A 45 -4.29 1.98 18.60
C TYR A 45 -4.47 0.57 18.02
N LYS A 46 -5.67 -0.01 18.10
CA LYS A 46 -5.99 -1.24 17.35
C LYS A 46 -5.91 -0.98 15.85
N LEU A 47 -6.50 0.12 15.36
CA LEU A 47 -6.38 0.53 13.95
C LEU A 47 -4.93 0.77 13.56
N ALA A 48 -4.15 1.52 14.37
CA ALA A 48 -2.75 1.78 14.11
C ALA A 48 -1.90 0.50 14.10
N GLY A 49 -2.29 -0.51 14.87
CA GLY A 49 -1.68 -1.85 14.84
C GLY A 49 -1.68 -2.48 13.46
N THR A 50 -2.69 -2.19 12.61
CA THR A 50 -2.78 -2.74 11.26
C THR A 50 -1.53 -2.44 10.42
N TRP A 51 -0.97 -1.24 10.53
CA TRP A 51 0.23 -0.82 9.79
C TRP A 51 1.45 -0.60 10.69
N GLY A 52 1.30 -0.76 11.99
CA GLY A 52 2.36 -0.58 12.99
C GLY A 52 3.30 -1.78 13.12
N ASN A 53 3.30 -2.69 12.17
CA ASN A 53 4.11 -3.89 12.10
C ASN A 53 4.63 -4.08 10.66
N HIS A 54 5.53 -5.03 10.49
CA HIS A 54 6.18 -5.28 9.19
C HIS A 54 5.19 -5.77 8.12
N GLU A 55 4.37 -6.76 8.43
CA GLU A 55 3.44 -7.43 7.52
C GLU A 55 2.34 -6.47 7.06
N GLY A 56 1.69 -5.81 7.99
CA GLY A 56 0.61 -4.87 7.70
C GLY A 56 1.10 -3.60 7.01
N SER A 57 2.32 -3.13 7.32
CA SER A 57 2.92 -1.99 6.62
C SER A 57 3.19 -2.30 5.16
N LEU A 58 3.65 -3.51 4.82
CA LEU A 58 3.86 -3.94 3.43
C LEU A 58 2.54 -4.07 2.67
N LEU A 59 1.47 -4.52 3.32
CA LEU A 59 0.14 -4.52 2.71
C LEU A 59 -0.37 -3.09 2.45
N LEU A 60 -0.09 -2.14 3.35
CA LEU A 60 -0.37 -0.72 3.14
C LEU A 60 0.46 -0.16 1.96
N TRP A 61 1.72 -0.57 1.77
CA TRP A 61 2.51 -0.21 0.61
C TRP A 61 1.85 -0.68 -0.68
N LEU A 62 1.40 -1.93 -0.73
CA LEU A 62 0.71 -2.49 -1.88
C LEU A 62 -0.59 -1.73 -2.17
N PHE A 63 -1.33 -1.34 -1.12
CA PHE A 63 -2.51 -0.49 -1.24
C PHE A 63 -2.17 0.87 -1.89
N VAL A 64 -1.13 1.56 -1.43
CA VAL A 64 -0.71 2.85 -2.00
C VAL A 64 -0.23 2.69 -3.45
N LEU A 65 0.58 1.66 -3.76
CA LEU A 65 1.03 1.38 -5.13
C LEU A 65 -0.15 1.21 -6.09
N THR A 66 -1.16 0.43 -5.69
CA THR A 66 -2.34 0.17 -6.53
C THR A 66 -3.27 1.38 -6.62
N LEU A 67 -3.37 2.19 -5.57
CA LEU A 67 -4.08 3.46 -5.58
C LEU A 67 -3.48 4.44 -6.60
N PHE A 68 -2.16 4.64 -6.55
CA PHE A 68 -1.49 5.60 -7.43
C PHE A 68 -1.57 5.20 -8.90
N ILE A 69 -1.49 3.90 -9.23
CA ILE A 69 -1.67 3.45 -10.62
C ILE A 69 -3.11 3.68 -11.11
N LEU A 70 -4.11 3.46 -10.26
CA LEU A 70 -5.51 3.73 -10.59
C LEU A 70 -5.75 5.23 -10.83
N VAL A 71 -5.28 6.07 -9.90
CA VAL A 71 -5.39 7.54 -10.01
C VAL A 71 -4.64 8.04 -11.26
N PHE A 72 -3.44 7.48 -11.54
CA PHE A 72 -2.69 7.82 -12.74
C PHE A 72 -3.50 7.54 -14.01
N LEU A 73 -4.12 6.37 -14.16
CA LEU A 73 -4.93 6.04 -15.32
C LEU A 73 -6.12 6.99 -15.52
N VAL A 74 -6.81 7.33 -14.44
CA VAL A 74 -7.94 8.26 -14.48
C VAL A 74 -7.49 9.67 -14.87
N ARG A 75 -6.37 10.14 -14.32
CA ARG A 75 -5.84 11.50 -14.53
C ARG A 75 -5.11 11.67 -15.87
N THR A 76 -4.64 10.58 -16.48
CA THR A 76 -3.89 10.61 -17.74
C THR A 76 -4.76 10.24 -18.96
N LYS A 77 -6.06 10.44 -18.88
CA LYS A 77 -7.01 10.08 -19.94
C LYS A 77 -6.59 10.52 -21.35
N TYR A 78 -6.01 11.71 -21.48
CA TYR A 78 -5.61 12.31 -22.75
C TYR A 78 -4.16 12.03 -23.18
N GLN A 79 -3.42 11.24 -22.41
CA GLN A 79 -2.06 10.85 -22.76
C GLN A 79 -2.05 9.70 -23.79
N PRO A 80 -0.98 9.57 -24.62
CA PRO A 80 -0.87 8.49 -25.57
C PRO A 80 -0.99 7.10 -24.93
N ILE A 81 -1.71 6.21 -25.58
CA ILE A 81 -1.99 4.87 -25.04
C ILE A 81 -0.70 4.07 -24.79
N LYS A 82 0.30 4.18 -25.68
CA LYS A 82 1.59 3.51 -25.53
C LYS A 82 2.31 3.95 -24.25
N TYR A 83 2.30 5.25 -23.95
CA TYR A 83 2.89 5.79 -22.72
C TYR A 83 2.18 5.25 -21.47
N LYS A 84 0.84 5.24 -21.47
CA LYS A 84 0.08 4.70 -20.36
C LYS A 84 0.37 3.20 -20.13
N ILE A 85 0.36 2.41 -21.19
CA ILE A 85 0.64 0.97 -21.09
C ILE A 85 2.04 0.73 -20.53
N LEU A 86 3.04 1.44 -21.03
CA LEU A 86 4.42 1.23 -20.59
C LEU A 86 4.64 1.67 -19.13
N THR A 87 4.02 2.79 -18.71
CA THR A 87 3.99 3.20 -17.31
C THR A 87 3.36 2.13 -16.41
N LEU A 88 2.24 1.54 -16.88
CA LEU A 88 1.57 0.45 -16.19
C LEU A 88 2.48 -0.78 -16.06
N ILE A 89 3.18 -1.17 -17.12
CA ILE A 89 4.08 -2.33 -17.10
C ILE A 89 5.17 -2.12 -16.03
N PHE A 90 5.85 -0.98 -16.02
CA PHE A 90 6.89 -0.71 -15.02
C PHE A 90 6.32 -0.68 -13.61
N GLN A 91 5.14 -0.09 -13.41
CA GLN A 91 4.50 -0.08 -12.09
C GLN A 91 4.06 -1.48 -11.66
N GLN A 92 3.56 -2.32 -12.57
CA GLN A 92 3.17 -3.69 -12.27
C GLN A 92 4.37 -4.57 -11.90
N ILE A 93 5.54 -4.35 -12.47
CA ILE A 93 6.77 -5.06 -12.06
C ILE A 93 7.07 -4.77 -10.59
N ILE A 94 6.95 -3.51 -10.14
CA ILE A 94 7.13 -3.14 -8.73
C ILE A 94 6.06 -3.84 -7.86
N ILE A 95 4.79 -3.74 -8.25
CA ILE A 95 3.67 -4.34 -7.50
C ILE A 95 3.82 -5.86 -7.37
N ILE A 96 4.21 -6.55 -8.45
CA ILE A 96 4.44 -8.00 -8.44
C ILE A 96 5.59 -8.36 -7.49
N GLY A 97 6.68 -7.58 -7.51
CA GLY A 97 7.80 -7.77 -6.58
C GLY A 97 7.35 -7.68 -5.12
N PHE A 98 6.61 -6.64 -4.76
CA PHE A 98 6.04 -6.51 -3.40
C PHE A 98 5.06 -7.63 -3.07
N PHE A 99 4.21 -8.03 -4.01
CA PHE A 99 3.23 -9.10 -3.80
C PHE A 99 3.90 -10.45 -3.53
N ILE A 100 4.94 -10.79 -4.30
CA ILE A 100 5.73 -12.01 -4.07
C ILE A 100 6.41 -11.94 -2.70
N PHE A 101 6.98 -10.79 -2.33
CA PHE A 101 7.62 -10.60 -1.04
C PHE A 101 6.64 -10.79 0.12
N ILE A 102 5.46 -10.18 0.05
CA ILE A 102 4.41 -10.33 1.07
C ILE A 102 4.02 -11.81 1.23
N ILE A 103 3.72 -12.51 0.13
CA ILE A 103 3.30 -13.92 0.21
C ILE A 103 4.40 -14.85 0.76
N LYS A 104 5.66 -14.56 0.44
CA LYS A 104 6.76 -15.49 0.76
C LYS A 104 7.39 -15.24 2.13
N THR A 105 7.41 -14.02 2.61
CA THR A 105 8.22 -13.63 3.78
C THR A 105 7.47 -12.82 4.83
N SER A 106 6.31 -12.26 4.51
CA SER A 106 5.66 -11.26 5.38
C SER A 106 4.15 -11.30 5.22
N ASN A 107 3.58 -12.49 5.23
CA ASN A 107 2.15 -12.69 5.03
C ASN A 107 1.36 -12.18 6.25
N PRO A 108 0.51 -11.14 6.11
CA PRO A 108 -0.25 -10.57 7.23
C PRO A 108 -1.42 -11.45 7.68
N PHE A 109 -1.64 -12.60 7.03
CA PHE A 109 -2.74 -13.52 7.30
C PHE A 109 -2.29 -14.90 7.78
N ASP A 110 -1.05 -15.00 8.29
CA ASP A 110 -0.59 -16.25 8.92
C ASP A 110 -1.41 -16.56 10.17
N TYR A 111 -1.65 -17.84 10.38
CA TYR A 111 -2.62 -18.34 11.35
C TYR A 111 -1.94 -19.09 12.49
N LEU A 112 -2.39 -18.82 13.72
CA LEU A 112 -1.92 -19.50 14.94
C LEU A 112 -2.92 -20.56 15.40
N TYR A 113 -2.40 -21.75 15.70
CA TYR A 113 -3.15 -22.83 16.31
C TYR A 113 -2.34 -23.52 17.41
N PRO A 114 -2.85 -23.71 18.62
CA PRO A 114 -4.16 -23.22 19.13
C PRO A 114 -4.22 -21.70 19.19
N THR A 115 -5.43 -21.14 19.05
CA THR A 115 -5.66 -19.69 19.14
C THR A 115 -5.33 -19.17 20.53
N PRO A 116 -4.43 -18.20 20.69
CA PRO A 116 -4.15 -17.56 21.97
C PRO A 116 -5.37 -16.82 22.53
N GLU A 117 -5.51 -16.76 23.85
CA GLU A 117 -6.61 -16.03 24.51
C GLU A 117 -6.42 -14.52 24.47
N GLU A 118 -5.16 -14.04 24.42
CA GLU A 118 -4.84 -12.61 24.45
C GLU A 118 -3.58 -12.31 23.62
N GLY A 119 -3.50 -11.08 23.08
CA GLY A 119 -2.36 -10.62 22.28
C GLY A 119 -1.25 -10.00 23.11
N LEU A 120 -0.04 -9.92 22.49
CA LEU A 120 1.17 -9.40 23.13
C LEU A 120 1.17 -7.86 23.28
N GLY A 121 0.34 -7.17 22.50
CA GLY A 121 0.20 -5.72 22.55
C GLY A 121 1.03 -4.96 21.50
N LEU A 122 0.61 -3.73 21.22
CA LEU A 122 1.28 -2.85 20.28
C LEU A 122 2.60 -2.33 20.88
N ASN A 123 3.62 -2.19 20.04
CA ASN A 123 4.90 -1.57 20.40
C ASN A 123 4.67 -0.23 21.13
N PRO A 124 5.23 -0.03 22.32
CA PRO A 124 5.04 1.19 23.11
C PRO A 124 5.35 2.49 22.36
N ILE A 125 6.34 2.48 21.47
CA ILE A 125 6.71 3.65 20.63
C ILE A 125 5.53 4.08 19.75
N LEU A 126 4.73 3.13 19.23
CA LEU A 126 3.58 3.41 18.36
C LEU A 126 2.32 3.82 19.15
N GLN A 127 2.39 3.91 20.47
CA GLN A 127 1.31 4.40 21.31
C GLN A 127 1.31 5.94 21.47
N ASP A 128 2.15 6.62 20.68
CA ASP A 128 2.06 8.06 20.44
C ASP A 128 1.16 8.34 19.23
N PRO A 129 0.15 9.24 19.32
CA PRO A 129 -0.77 9.50 18.21
C PRO A 129 -0.09 10.01 16.94
N ALA A 130 0.97 10.81 17.05
CA ALA A 130 1.69 11.33 15.90
C ALA A 130 2.45 10.19 15.18
N LEU A 131 3.11 9.32 15.96
CA LEU A 131 3.83 8.15 15.42
C LEU A 131 2.87 7.11 14.85
N ALA A 132 1.66 6.97 15.40
CA ALA A 132 0.64 6.07 14.86
C ALA A 132 0.15 6.50 13.46
N ILE A 133 0.03 7.82 13.20
CA ILE A 133 -0.45 8.37 11.93
C ILE A 133 0.70 8.57 10.91
N HIS A 134 1.94 8.72 11.37
CA HIS A 134 3.10 9.00 10.52
C HIS A 134 3.30 8.00 9.36
N PRO A 135 3.24 6.66 9.54
CA PRO A 135 3.50 5.72 8.46
C PRO A 135 2.55 5.84 7.28
N PRO A 136 1.21 5.93 7.43
CA PRO A 136 0.32 6.16 6.29
C PRO A 136 0.62 7.42 5.49
N ILE A 137 0.96 8.53 6.16
CA ILE A 137 1.29 9.79 5.49
C ILE A 137 2.64 9.65 4.75
N LEU A 138 3.64 9.07 5.39
CA LEU A 138 4.95 8.82 4.80
C LEU A 138 4.82 7.95 3.53
N TYR A 139 3.99 6.91 3.58
CA TYR A 139 3.81 6.01 2.45
C TYR A 139 3.07 6.66 1.28
N LEU A 140 2.12 7.54 1.53
CA LEU A 140 1.47 8.32 0.46
C LEU A 140 2.51 9.13 -0.33
N GLY A 141 3.47 9.76 0.34
CA GLY A 141 4.56 10.47 -0.31
C GLY A 141 5.59 9.52 -0.93
N TYR A 142 6.27 8.74 -0.09
CA TYR A 142 7.40 7.92 -0.50
C TYR A 142 7.02 6.85 -1.53
N VAL A 143 5.98 6.06 -1.26
CA VAL A 143 5.52 5.00 -2.17
C VAL A 143 4.84 5.60 -3.41
N GLY A 144 4.13 6.72 -3.24
CA GLY A 144 3.51 7.47 -4.34
C GLY A 144 4.52 7.92 -5.39
N SER A 145 5.79 8.15 -5.03
CA SER A 145 6.85 8.49 -5.99
C SER A 145 7.14 7.38 -7.01
N SER A 146 6.76 6.14 -6.74
CA SER A 146 6.93 5.01 -7.65
C SER A 146 6.27 5.23 -9.02
N ILE A 147 5.11 5.91 -9.05
CA ILE A 147 4.43 6.21 -10.32
C ILE A 147 5.20 7.23 -11.16
N ILE A 148 5.91 8.16 -10.50
CA ILE A 148 6.79 9.13 -11.17
C ILE A 148 7.95 8.40 -11.83
N PHE A 149 8.59 7.48 -11.11
CA PHE A 149 9.65 6.62 -11.62
C PHE A 149 9.19 5.80 -12.83
N SER A 150 8.07 5.08 -12.70
CA SER A 150 7.49 4.26 -13.78
C SER A 150 7.12 5.11 -15.01
N SER A 151 6.58 6.30 -14.79
CA SER A 151 6.28 7.28 -15.84
C SER A 151 7.54 7.82 -16.53
N ALA A 152 8.59 8.09 -15.77
CA ALA A 152 9.87 8.55 -16.32
C ALA A 152 10.53 7.47 -17.21
N LEU A 153 10.53 6.21 -16.76
CA LEU A 153 11.01 5.08 -17.55
C LEU A 153 10.23 4.93 -18.86
N ALA A 154 8.89 5.04 -18.79
CA ALA A 154 8.04 4.97 -19.97
C ALA A 154 8.32 6.13 -20.96
N ALA A 155 8.46 7.35 -20.44
CA ALA A 155 8.76 8.53 -21.27
C ALA A 155 10.14 8.42 -21.94
N THR A 156 11.15 7.95 -21.22
CA THR A 156 12.50 7.71 -21.75
C THR A 156 12.46 6.66 -22.86
N SER A 157 11.83 5.52 -22.61
CA SER A 157 11.72 4.42 -23.58
C SER A 157 10.99 4.81 -24.88
N LEU A 158 10.11 5.81 -24.82
CA LEU A 158 9.35 6.30 -25.97
C LEU A 158 9.92 7.60 -26.58
N ASN A 159 11.05 8.09 -26.09
CA ASN A 159 11.61 9.39 -26.48
C ASN A 159 10.60 10.55 -26.34
N MET A 160 9.78 10.50 -25.29
CA MET A 160 8.71 11.48 -25.04
C MET A 160 9.10 12.57 -24.02
N ILE A 161 10.36 12.61 -23.57
CA ILE A 161 10.84 13.62 -22.62
C ILE A 161 10.77 14.99 -23.29
N SER A 162 9.90 15.85 -22.78
CA SER A 162 9.65 17.17 -23.32
C SER A 162 9.15 18.10 -22.22
N LYS A 163 9.15 19.42 -22.49
CA LYS A 163 8.54 20.41 -21.56
C LYS A 163 7.07 20.07 -21.22
N LYS A 164 6.32 19.52 -22.20
CA LYS A 164 4.92 19.12 -22.00
C LYS A 164 4.81 17.92 -21.04
N TRP A 165 5.67 16.92 -21.19
CA TRP A 165 5.74 15.79 -20.26
C TRP A 165 6.18 16.25 -18.86
N ALA A 166 7.21 17.06 -18.75
CA ALA A 166 7.70 17.60 -17.48
C ALA A 166 6.61 18.40 -16.73
N SER A 167 5.84 19.20 -17.43
CA SER A 167 4.70 19.92 -16.85
C SER A 167 3.59 18.99 -16.36
N HIS A 168 3.38 17.88 -17.06
CA HIS A 168 2.40 16.86 -16.64
C HIS A 168 2.86 16.14 -15.37
N ILE A 169 4.12 15.67 -15.35
CA ILE A 169 4.63 14.89 -14.21
C ILE A 169 4.89 15.74 -12.97
N LYS A 170 5.15 17.04 -13.13
CA LYS A 170 5.34 18.00 -12.02
C LYS A 170 4.19 17.92 -11.00
N LYS A 171 2.94 17.73 -11.45
CA LYS A 171 1.78 17.63 -10.56
C LYS A 171 1.85 16.40 -9.66
N TRP A 172 2.40 15.30 -10.18
CA TRP A 172 2.60 14.06 -9.43
C TRP A 172 3.72 14.19 -8.40
N VAL A 173 4.82 14.86 -8.79
CA VAL A 173 5.94 15.16 -7.88
C VAL A 173 5.52 16.05 -6.70
N LEU A 174 4.55 16.92 -6.90
CA LEU A 174 4.06 17.81 -5.84
C LEU A 174 3.03 17.17 -4.90
N ILE A 175 2.49 16.00 -5.29
CA ILE A 175 1.50 15.24 -4.50
C ILE A 175 2.19 14.14 -3.68
N SER A 176 3.31 13.60 -4.17
CA SER A 176 4.14 12.59 -3.49
C SER A 176 5.26 13.22 -2.58
#